data_891d335c7c97bfd12f25a8c8e84baf70
#
_entry.id   891d335c7c97bfd12f25a8c8e84baf70
#
_cell.length_a   1.000
_cell.length_b   1.000
_cell.length_c   1.000
_cell.angle_alpha   90.00
_cell.angle_beta   90.00
_cell.angle_gamma   90.00
#
_symmetry.space_group_name_H-M   'P 1'
#
loop_
_entity.id
_entity.type
_entity.pdbx_description
1 polymer ?
#
loop_
_entity_poly.entity_id
_entity_poly.type
_entity_poly.pdbx_seq_one_letter_code
_entity_poly.pdbx_strand_id
1 'polypeptide(L)'
;MNIIVMKFGGTSVGNISKIKNVAKIVAKEIKKYKIIVVLSAMGGVTNKLQKYIEEIGSNFASENDLILTSGEQVSVGLLSMLLNKMKIKSTTMLGWQVPIITDSCHEKAKILNIDNKNILNSFKTNNVIV
;
A
#
# COMPACT_ATOMS: atom_id res chain seq x y z
N MET A 1 -2.91 -15.23 -17.37
CA MET A 1 -2.03 -14.24 -16.70
C MET A 1 -1.83 -14.72 -15.27
N ASN A 2 -0.58 -15.01 -14.88
CA ASN A 2 -0.28 -15.44 -13.51
C ASN A 2 -0.05 -14.19 -12.64
N ILE A 3 -0.81 -14.07 -11.56
CA ILE A 3 -0.71 -12.96 -10.60
C ILE A 3 -0.21 -13.53 -9.27
N ILE A 4 0.74 -12.83 -8.64
CA ILE A 4 1.13 -13.10 -7.26
C ILE A 4 0.91 -11.85 -6.41
N VAL A 5 0.63 -12.06 -5.12
CA VAL A 5 0.52 -11.01 -4.13
C VAL A 5 1.71 -11.11 -3.17
N MET A 6 2.44 -10.00 -3.02
CA MET A 6 3.56 -9.88 -2.09
C MET A 6 3.22 -8.87 -1.01
N LYS A 7 3.23 -9.29 0.26
CA LYS A 7 3.01 -8.39 1.39
C LYS A 7 4.34 -8.11 2.11
N PHE A 8 4.62 -6.83 2.34
CA PHE A 8 5.78 -6.39 3.13
C PHE A 8 5.30 -5.52 4.31
N GLY A 9 5.63 -5.94 5.52
CA GLY A 9 5.32 -5.21 6.75
C GLY A 9 6.26 -4.02 6.99
N GLY A 10 5.95 -3.20 7.99
CA GLY A 10 6.68 -1.95 8.29
C GLY A 10 8.18 -2.13 8.53
N THR A 11 8.61 -3.26 9.10
CA THR A 11 10.04 -3.56 9.26
C THR A 11 10.77 -3.77 7.94
N SER A 12 10.07 -4.30 6.94
CA SER A 12 10.62 -4.53 5.58
C SER A 12 10.68 -3.26 4.74
N VAL A 13 9.93 -2.22 5.10
CA VAL A 13 9.90 -0.91 4.43
C VAL A 13 10.29 0.23 5.37
N GLY A 14 11.01 -0.06 6.45
CA GLY A 14 11.30 0.86 7.54
C GLY A 14 12.15 2.09 7.15
N ASN A 15 12.85 2.06 6.03
CA ASN A 15 13.61 3.18 5.47
C ASN A 15 13.82 3.00 3.95
N ILE A 16 14.39 4.00 3.31
CA ILE A 16 14.62 4.01 1.85
C ILE A 16 15.50 2.84 1.38
N SER A 17 16.52 2.45 2.16
CA SER A 17 17.37 1.30 1.80
C SER A 17 16.57 0.00 1.77
N LYS A 18 15.68 -0.20 2.72
CA LYS A 18 14.78 -1.36 2.76
C LYS A 18 13.76 -1.36 1.62
N ILE A 19 13.19 -0.18 1.29
CA ILE A 19 12.30 -0.04 0.11
C ILE A 19 13.05 -0.39 -1.18
N LYS A 20 14.34 0.01 -1.31
CA LYS A 20 15.18 -0.42 -2.43
C LYS A 20 15.36 -1.94 -2.50
N ASN A 21 15.48 -2.61 -1.36
CA ASN A 21 15.55 -4.08 -1.32
C ASN A 21 14.23 -4.73 -1.74
N VAL A 22 13.09 -4.21 -1.29
CA VAL A 22 11.77 -4.67 -1.75
C VAL A 22 11.65 -4.52 -3.27
N ALA A 23 12.03 -3.37 -3.83
CA ALA A 23 12.02 -3.17 -5.29
C ALA A 23 12.87 -4.22 -6.04
N LYS A 24 14.05 -4.59 -5.51
CA LYS A 24 14.89 -5.66 -6.09
C LYS A 24 14.22 -7.03 -6.04
N ILE A 25 13.49 -7.34 -4.94
CA ILE A 25 12.74 -8.60 -4.81
C ILE A 25 11.64 -8.64 -5.86
N VAL A 26 10.84 -7.58 -5.96
CA VAL A 26 9.77 -7.46 -6.95
C VAL A 26 10.31 -7.57 -8.37
N ALA A 27 11.43 -6.91 -8.67
CA ALA A 27 12.06 -6.93 -9.99
C ALA A 27 12.49 -8.33 -10.48
N LYS A 28 12.79 -9.26 -9.58
CA LYS A 28 13.13 -10.63 -9.95
C LYS A 28 11.95 -11.42 -10.48
N GLU A 29 10.75 -11.11 -10.01
CA GLU A 29 9.55 -11.90 -10.29
C GLU A 29 8.72 -11.38 -11.47
N ILE A 30 8.93 -10.14 -11.93
CA ILE A 30 8.13 -9.52 -13.02
C ILE A 30 8.24 -10.24 -14.36
N LYS A 31 9.28 -11.06 -14.57
CA LYS A 31 9.42 -11.87 -15.78
C LYS A 31 8.42 -13.02 -15.85
N LYS A 32 7.92 -13.48 -14.70
CA LYS A 32 7.04 -14.64 -14.57
C LYS A 32 5.61 -14.25 -14.22
N TYR A 33 5.44 -13.13 -13.50
CA TYR A 33 4.17 -12.77 -12.87
C TYR A 33 3.82 -11.31 -13.09
N LYS A 34 2.52 -11.03 -13.09
CA LYS A 34 1.99 -9.72 -12.70
C LYS A 34 1.94 -9.67 -11.17
N ILE A 35 2.31 -8.55 -10.58
CA ILE A 35 2.54 -8.50 -9.13
C ILE A 35 1.66 -7.44 -8.48
N ILE A 36 0.94 -7.84 -7.44
CA ILE A 36 0.32 -6.93 -6.47
C ILE A 36 1.25 -6.86 -5.27
N VAL A 37 1.69 -5.66 -4.91
CA VAL A 37 2.48 -5.44 -3.70
C VAL A 37 1.62 -4.75 -2.66
N VAL A 38 1.48 -5.35 -1.49
CA VAL A 38 0.78 -4.76 -0.34
C VAL A 38 1.81 -4.29 0.67
N LEU A 39 1.81 -2.99 0.95
CA LEU A 39 2.76 -2.36 1.87
C LEU A 39 2.09 -1.89 3.15
N SER A 40 2.87 -1.85 4.20
CA SER A 40 2.60 -1.12 5.43
C SER A 40 3.25 0.27 5.38
N ALA A 41 2.90 1.14 6.30
CA ALA A 41 3.64 2.36 6.56
C ALA A 41 5.12 2.06 6.89
N MET A 42 6.01 3.01 6.68
CA MET A 42 7.42 2.89 7.05
C MET A 42 7.56 2.70 8.57
N GLY A 43 8.62 2.02 8.99
CA GLY A 43 8.82 1.70 10.42
C GLY A 43 8.74 2.92 11.33
N GLY A 44 7.89 2.84 12.36
CA GLY A 44 7.66 3.90 13.33
C GLY A 44 6.69 5.02 12.90
N VAL A 45 6.30 5.09 11.62
CA VAL A 45 5.39 6.15 11.12
C VAL A 45 4.02 6.02 11.75
N THR A 46 3.42 4.84 11.79
CA THR A 46 2.10 4.62 12.40
C THR A 46 2.10 5.05 13.87
N ASN A 47 3.14 4.69 14.63
CA ASN A 47 3.27 5.09 16.03
C ASN A 47 3.39 6.62 16.20
N LYS A 48 4.09 7.29 15.27
CA LYS A 48 4.19 8.76 15.28
C LYS A 48 2.84 9.41 14.99
N LEU A 49 2.11 8.91 14.02
CA LEU A 49 0.77 9.40 13.68
C LEU A 49 -0.20 9.18 14.85
N GLN A 50 -0.13 8.01 15.47
CA GLN A 50 -0.94 7.68 16.65
C GLN A 50 -0.69 8.67 17.81
N LYS A 51 0.57 9.04 18.07
CA LYS A 51 0.88 10.05 19.09
C LYS A 51 0.25 11.41 18.79
N TYR A 52 0.23 11.85 17.53
CA TYR A 52 -0.45 13.11 17.17
C TYR A 52 -1.95 13.06 17.47
N ILE A 53 -2.60 11.92 17.18
CA ILE A 53 -4.01 11.70 17.49
C ILE A 53 -4.24 11.76 19.01
N GLU A 54 -3.39 11.13 19.80
CA GLU A 54 -3.48 11.10 21.25
C GLU A 54 -3.29 12.50 21.89
N GLU A 55 -2.37 13.31 21.35
CA GLU A 55 -2.12 14.66 21.83
C GLU A 55 -3.30 15.63 21.57
N ILE A 56 -4.05 15.43 20.48
CA ILE A 56 -5.21 16.26 20.13
C ILE A 56 -6.49 15.72 20.81
N GLY A 57 -6.59 14.41 20.94
CA GLY A 57 -7.77 13.70 21.47
C GLY A 57 -8.36 12.74 20.44
N SER A 58 -8.55 11.49 20.86
CA SER A 58 -8.85 10.36 19.97
C SER A 58 -10.33 10.12 19.66
N ASN A 59 -11.24 11.06 20.00
CA ASN A 59 -12.70 10.84 19.89
C ASN A 59 -13.28 11.07 18.47
N PHE A 60 -12.43 11.09 17.45
CA PHE A 60 -12.79 11.40 16.07
C PHE A 60 -12.39 10.25 15.15
N ALA A 61 -13.15 9.15 15.16
CA ALA A 61 -12.77 7.90 14.53
C ALA A 61 -12.52 8.01 13.02
N SER A 62 -13.28 8.82 12.29
CA SER A 62 -13.08 9.02 10.84
C SER A 62 -11.78 9.78 10.55
N GLU A 63 -11.45 10.77 11.36
CA GLU A 63 -10.23 11.56 11.25
C GLU A 63 -9.00 10.73 11.68
N ASN A 64 -9.15 9.86 12.68
CA ASN A 64 -8.13 8.91 13.08
C ASN A 64 -7.77 7.97 11.90
N ASP A 65 -8.77 7.39 11.26
CA ASP A 65 -8.58 6.53 10.07
C ASP A 65 -7.86 7.29 8.95
N LEU A 66 -8.27 8.53 8.67
CA LEU A 66 -7.65 9.38 7.66
C LEU A 66 -6.15 9.63 7.95
N ILE A 67 -5.83 9.99 9.20
CA ILE A 67 -4.46 10.27 9.63
C ILE A 67 -3.60 9.01 9.53
N LEU A 68 -4.06 7.89 10.09
CA LEU A 68 -3.29 6.65 10.13
C LEU A 68 -3.00 6.12 8.72
N THR A 69 -3.97 6.14 7.82
CA THR A 69 -3.78 5.64 6.43
C THR A 69 -2.81 6.47 5.60
N SER A 70 -2.50 7.70 6.00
CA SER A 70 -1.51 8.55 5.30
C SER A 70 -0.10 7.95 5.30
N GLY A 71 0.23 7.15 6.31
CA GLY A 71 1.53 6.48 6.41
C GLY A 71 1.78 5.48 5.29
N GLU A 72 0.78 4.71 4.92
CA GLU A 72 0.84 3.74 3.82
C GLU A 72 0.94 4.44 2.46
N GLN A 73 0.32 5.59 2.28
CA GLN A 73 0.39 6.36 1.03
C GLN A 73 1.82 6.75 0.68
N VAL A 74 2.63 7.11 1.67
CA VAL A 74 4.04 7.47 1.47
C VAL A 74 4.84 6.25 0.99
N SER A 75 4.75 5.12 1.65
CA SER A 75 5.52 3.92 1.30
C SER A 75 5.13 3.37 -0.08
N VAL A 76 3.84 3.37 -0.41
CA VAL A 76 3.27 2.97 -1.70
C VAL A 76 3.82 3.86 -2.82
N GLY A 77 3.77 5.18 -2.65
CA GLY A 77 4.32 6.13 -3.62
C GLY A 77 5.82 5.94 -3.85
N LEU A 78 6.61 5.81 -2.77
CA LEU A 78 8.07 5.63 -2.86
C LEU A 78 8.46 4.35 -3.58
N LEU A 79 7.80 3.23 -3.31
CA LEU A 79 8.11 1.97 -4.01
C LEU A 79 7.75 2.06 -5.49
N SER A 80 6.58 2.59 -5.83
CA SER A 80 6.17 2.74 -7.24
C SER A 80 7.11 3.67 -8.01
N MET A 81 7.51 4.80 -7.43
CA MET A 81 8.53 5.68 -8.03
C MET A 81 9.83 4.95 -8.32
N LEU A 82 10.29 4.12 -7.36
CA LEU A 82 11.54 3.39 -7.51
C LEU A 82 11.46 2.31 -8.60
N LEU A 83 10.34 1.57 -8.67
CA LEU A 83 10.09 0.57 -9.72
C LEU A 83 10.08 1.24 -11.10
N ASN A 84 9.38 2.37 -11.26
CA ASN A 84 9.36 3.13 -12.51
C ASN A 84 10.76 3.66 -12.88
N LYS A 85 11.56 4.12 -11.92
CA LYS A 85 12.98 4.47 -12.14
C LYS A 85 13.80 3.27 -12.65
N MET A 86 13.47 2.06 -12.22
CA MET A 86 14.07 0.82 -12.70
C MET A 86 13.48 0.35 -14.05
N LYS A 87 12.67 1.17 -14.73
CA LYS A 87 11.97 0.85 -15.98
C LYS A 87 10.95 -0.30 -15.86
N ILE A 88 10.44 -0.54 -14.67
CA ILE A 88 9.34 -1.48 -14.38
C ILE A 88 8.05 -0.68 -14.32
N LYS A 89 7.14 -0.90 -15.28
CA LYS A 89 5.83 -0.22 -15.32
C LYS A 89 5.04 -0.55 -14.06
N SER A 90 4.91 0.43 -13.18
CA SER A 90 4.24 0.33 -11.89
C SER A 90 3.26 1.48 -11.70
N THR A 91 2.16 1.21 -11.03
CA THR A 91 1.20 2.21 -10.55
C THR A 91 0.83 1.95 -9.11
N THR A 92 0.24 2.95 -8.46
CA THR A 92 -0.27 2.85 -7.08
C THR A 92 -1.78 2.71 -7.06
N MET A 93 -2.31 1.98 -6.08
CA MET A 93 -3.73 1.93 -5.79
C MET A 93 -3.96 1.96 -4.28
N LEU A 94 -4.74 2.91 -3.84
CA LEU A 94 -5.19 3.00 -2.45
C LEU A 94 -6.56 2.29 -2.31
N GLY A 95 -6.97 1.99 -1.08
CA GLY A 95 -8.17 1.19 -0.82
C GLY A 95 -9.43 1.66 -1.54
N TRP A 96 -9.64 2.98 -1.66
CA TRP A 96 -10.78 3.54 -2.40
C TRP A 96 -10.64 3.46 -3.93
N GLN A 97 -9.41 3.32 -4.46
CA GLN A 97 -9.17 3.13 -5.89
C GLN A 97 -9.35 1.66 -6.31
N VAL A 98 -9.19 0.74 -5.37
CA VAL A 98 -9.47 -0.70 -5.55
C VAL A 98 -10.95 -1.03 -5.33
N PRO A 99 -11.80 -0.14 -4.96
CA PRO A 99 -13.05 -0.20 -4.18
C PRO A 99 -13.10 -1.36 -3.15
N ILE A 100 -12.36 -1.17 -2.05
CA ILE A 100 -12.52 -2.02 -0.87
C ILE A 100 -13.69 -1.47 -0.07
N ILE A 101 -14.81 -2.17 -0.12
CA ILE A 101 -16.06 -1.77 0.55
C ILE A 101 -16.07 -2.35 1.95
N THR A 102 -16.34 -1.49 2.94
CA THR A 102 -16.45 -1.87 4.35
C THR A 102 -17.82 -1.50 4.91
N ASP A 103 -18.11 -1.98 6.11
CA ASP A 103 -19.16 -1.38 6.93
C ASP A 103 -18.72 0.01 7.44
N SER A 104 -19.62 0.72 8.13
CA SER A 104 -19.40 2.08 8.64
C SER A 104 -18.75 2.15 10.03
N CYS A 105 -18.19 1.05 10.52
CA CYS A 105 -17.58 0.97 11.84
C CYS A 105 -16.13 1.43 11.78
N HIS A 106 -15.86 2.75 11.81
CA HIS A 106 -14.51 3.31 11.84
C HIS A 106 -13.63 2.62 12.88
N GLU A 107 -12.31 2.55 12.65
CA GLU A 107 -11.29 1.87 13.44
C GLU A 107 -11.44 0.33 13.53
N LYS A 108 -12.66 -0.21 13.32
CA LYS A 108 -12.99 -1.64 13.42
C LYS A 108 -13.79 -2.14 12.23
N ALA A 109 -13.70 -1.44 11.11
CA ALA A 109 -14.45 -1.76 9.90
C ALA A 109 -14.16 -3.18 9.40
N LYS A 110 -15.22 -3.86 8.96
CA LYS A 110 -15.11 -5.18 8.32
C LYS A 110 -15.22 -5.03 6.82
N ILE A 111 -14.35 -5.71 6.09
CA ILE A 111 -14.42 -5.75 4.63
C ILE A 111 -15.65 -6.57 4.23
N LEU A 112 -16.55 -5.94 3.44
CA LEU A 112 -17.76 -6.55 2.91
C LEU A 112 -17.54 -7.07 1.48
N ASN A 113 -16.77 -6.33 0.67
CA ASN A 113 -16.48 -6.69 -0.71
C ASN A 113 -15.19 -6.02 -1.21
N ILE A 114 -14.55 -6.65 -2.19
CA ILE A 114 -13.41 -6.08 -2.93
C ILE A 114 -13.69 -6.23 -4.42
N ASP A 115 -13.88 -5.12 -5.15
CA ASP A 115 -14.00 -5.17 -6.60
C ASP A 115 -12.61 -5.12 -7.25
N ASN A 116 -12.24 -6.23 -7.90
CA ASN A 116 -10.93 -6.38 -8.51
C ASN A 116 -10.84 -5.84 -9.96
N LYS A 117 -11.90 -5.27 -10.51
CA LYS A 117 -11.93 -4.79 -11.92
C LYS A 117 -10.84 -3.75 -12.19
N ASN A 118 -10.64 -2.79 -11.27
CA ASN A 118 -9.62 -1.76 -11.44
C ASN A 118 -8.21 -2.35 -11.44
N ILE A 119 -7.95 -3.35 -10.58
CA ILE A 119 -6.69 -4.10 -10.54
C ILE A 119 -6.45 -4.79 -11.88
N LEU A 120 -7.43 -5.56 -12.37
CA LEU A 120 -7.29 -6.31 -13.62
C LEU A 120 -7.12 -5.38 -14.83
N ASN A 121 -7.83 -4.26 -14.87
CA ASN A 121 -7.66 -3.25 -15.91
C ASN A 121 -6.28 -2.60 -15.87
N SER A 122 -5.76 -2.31 -14.69
CA SER A 122 -4.43 -1.72 -14.52
C SER A 122 -3.32 -2.63 -15.04
N PHE A 123 -3.47 -3.94 -14.95
CA PHE A 123 -2.50 -4.90 -15.49
C PHE A 123 -2.40 -4.93 -17.02
N LYS A 124 -3.31 -4.28 -17.75
CA LYS A 124 -3.19 -4.11 -19.22
C LYS A 124 -1.98 -3.26 -19.59
N THR A 125 -1.61 -2.30 -18.75
CA THR A 125 -0.53 -1.34 -19.01
C THR A 125 0.63 -1.44 -18.02
N ASN A 126 0.41 -2.02 -16.84
CA ASN A 126 1.39 -2.13 -15.78
C ASN A 126 1.81 -3.59 -15.51
N ASN A 127 2.97 -3.77 -14.93
CA ASN A 127 3.48 -5.07 -14.45
C ASN A 127 3.29 -5.23 -12.95
N VAL A 128 3.30 -4.10 -12.23
CA VAL A 128 3.20 -4.05 -10.77
C VAL A 128 2.13 -3.05 -10.35
N ILE A 129 1.33 -3.43 -9.38
CA ILE A 129 0.41 -2.54 -8.66
C ILE A 129 0.84 -2.55 -7.20
N VAL A 130 1.08 -1.37 -6.63
CA VAL A 130 1.51 -1.20 -5.24
C VAL A 130 0.37 -0.62 -4.43
#